data_f78d9072f41d0e02bade950ebec7fde6
#
_entry.id   f78d9072f41d0e02bade950ebec7fde6
#
_cell.length_a   1.000
_cell.length_b   1.000
_cell.length_c   1.000
_cell.angle_alpha   90.00
_cell.angle_beta   90.00
_cell.angle_gamma   90.00
#
_symmetry.space_group_name_H-M   'P 1'
#
loop_
_entity.id
_entity.type
_entity.pdbx_description
1 polymer ?
#
loop_
_entity_poly.entity_id
_entity_poly.type
_entity_poly.pdbx_seq_one_letter_code
_entity_poly.pdbx_strand_id
1 'polypeptide(L)'
;MAARSVAHGPAPAAAAVAVAALMLTACGSNALATLNTTQLARAIEQSIVERQGIHTAVSCPPGPPETAGYRFVCTAKLAVGSYAVDAVEIDSRGRVRYAGATPLRVLDSRVIERAIEHDLRGRRGPAMTVVCPAPVLEEAGLAFTCTARSRRGQNPVVVTETNGNGSVKVVGR
;
A
#
# COMPACT_ATOMS: atom_id res chain seq x y z
N MET A 1 35.53 -62.63 -71.03
CA MET A 1 34.76 -63.86 -70.75
C MET A 1 33.76 -63.59 -69.65
N ALA A 2 32.52 -63.99 -69.90
CA ALA A 2 31.37 -64.18 -69.06
C ALA A 2 30.61 -62.94 -68.68
N ALA A 3 29.52 -62.85 -69.43
CA ALA A 3 28.27 -62.09 -69.08
C ALA A 3 27.51 -62.73 -67.90
N ARG A 4 26.71 -61.95 -67.23
CA ARG A 4 25.38 -62.37 -66.72
C ARG A 4 24.58 -61.09 -66.32
N SER A 5 23.62 -60.94 -66.99
CA SER A 5 22.20 -60.70 -67.01
C SER A 5 21.47 -60.57 -65.63
N VAL A 6 20.67 -59.57 -65.56
CA VAL A 6 19.23 -59.51 -65.16
C VAL A 6 18.87 -59.49 -63.67
N ALA A 7 18.19 -58.53 -63.24
CA ALA A 7 16.74 -58.62 -62.86
C ALA A 7 16.11 -57.28 -62.58
N HIS A 8 14.98 -57.00 -63.26
CA HIS A 8 14.04 -55.91 -62.96
C HIS A 8 13.28 -56.28 -61.71
N GLY A 9 13.29 -55.35 -60.71
CA GLY A 9 12.38 -55.42 -59.55
C GLY A 9 11.42 -54.18 -59.62
N PRO A 10 10.18 -54.38 -59.22
CA PRO A 10 9.18 -53.36 -59.40
C PRO A 10 9.31 -52.18 -58.38
N ALA A 11 8.96 -51.02 -58.85
CA ALA A 11 8.93 -49.77 -58.06
C ALA A 11 7.93 -49.84 -56.89
N PRO A 12 8.30 -49.36 -55.66
CA PRO A 12 7.31 -49.14 -54.64
C PRO A 12 6.68 -47.76 -54.84
N ALA A 13 5.35 -47.72 -54.69
CA ALA A 13 4.50 -46.58 -54.71
C ALA A 13 4.94 -45.49 -53.70
N ALA A 14 5.04 -44.25 -54.19
CA ALA A 14 5.26 -43.09 -53.38
C ALA A 14 4.00 -42.79 -52.56
N ALA A 15 4.07 -43.07 -51.27
CA ALA A 15 3.08 -42.58 -50.30
C ALA A 15 3.36 -41.11 -50.01
N ALA A 16 2.53 -40.22 -50.56
CA ALA A 16 2.54 -38.80 -50.20
C ALA A 16 2.03 -38.64 -48.79
N VAL A 17 2.93 -38.38 -47.83
CA VAL A 17 2.57 -37.96 -46.48
C VAL A 17 2.23 -36.46 -46.52
N ALA A 18 0.94 -36.15 -46.49
CA ALA A 18 0.46 -34.77 -46.33
C ALA A 18 0.73 -34.37 -44.85
N VAL A 19 1.76 -33.57 -44.63
CA VAL A 19 2.00 -32.90 -43.36
C VAL A 19 1.02 -31.72 -43.26
N ALA A 20 -0.08 -31.95 -42.58
CA ALA A 20 -0.97 -30.87 -42.16
C ALA A 20 -0.27 -30.01 -41.11
N ALA A 21 0.29 -28.87 -41.53
CA ALA A 21 0.80 -27.86 -40.61
C ALA A 21 -0.38 -27.24 -39.88
N LEU A 22 -0.65 -27.65 -38.64
CA LEU A 22 -1.52 -26.94 -37.70
C LEU A 22 -0.83 -25.62 -37.38
N MET A 23 -1.25 -24.55 -38.05
CA MET A 23 -1.00 -23.19 -37.61
C MET A 23 -1.79 -22.96 -36.33
N LEU A 24 -1.16 -23.20 -35.17
CA LEU A 24 -1.61 -22.70 -33.89
C LEU A 24 -1.44 -21.18 -33.96
N THR A 25 -2.49 -20.49 -34.37
CA THR A 25 -2.65 -19.05 -34.13
C THR A 25 -2.76 -18.91 -32.58
N ALA A 26 -1.62 -18.74 -31.92
CA ALA A 26 -1.58 -18.21 -30.57
C ALA A 26 -2.17 -16.79 -30.65
N CYS A 27 -3.48 -16.65 -30.38
CA CYS A 27 -4.06 -15.37 -29.97
C CYS A 27 -3.35 -14.98 -28.67
N GLY A 28 -2.23 -14.29 -28.81
CA GLY A 28 -1.62 -13.58 -27.71
C GLY A 28 -2.63 -12.54 -27.24
N SER A 29 -3.36 -12.84 -26.19
CA SER A 29 -4.06 -11.81 -25.44
C SER A 29 -2.99 -10.81 -25.01
N ASN A 30 -2.98 -9.62 -25.63
CA ASN A 30 -2.22 -8.47 -25.17
C ASN A 30 -2.85 -8.02 -23.83
N ALA A 31 -2.73 -8.84 -22.80
CA ALA A 31 -2.99 -8.40 -21.45
C ALA A 31 -1.98 -7.29 -21.17
N LEU A 32 -2.46 -6.06 -21.04
CA LEU A 32 -1.63 -4.95 -20.63
C LEU A 32 -0.92 -5.36 -19.35
N ALA A 33 0.41 -5.21 -19.33
CA ALA A 33 1.18 -5.46 -18.12
C ALA A 33 0.61 -4.56 -17.00
N THR A 34 0.45 -5.14 -15.83
CA THR A 34 -0.09 -4.43 -14.66
C THR A 34 0.98 -4.30 -13.60
N LEU A 35 1.03 -3.13 -12.99
CA LEU A 35 1.98 -2.79 -11.96
C LEU A 35 1.84 -3.69 -10.72
N ASN A 36 2.96 -4.12 -10.16
CA ASN A 36 3.00 -4.80 -8.88
C ASN A 36 2.78 -3.82 -7.72
N THR A 37 1.52 -3.57 -7.41
CA THR A 37 1.12 -2.61 -6.36
C THR A 37 1.50 -3.06 -4.95
N THR A 38 1.66 -4.36 -4.71
CA THR A 38 2.15 -4.87 -3.43
C THR A 38 3.61 -4.47 -3.18
N GLN A 39 4.45 -4.54 -4.20
CA GLN A 39 5.85 -4.11 -4.09
C GLN A 39 5.93 -2.59 -3.92
N LEU A 40 5.12 -1.83 -4.65
CA LEU A 40 5.03 -0.38 -4.50
C LEU A 40 4.57 0.02 -3.09
N ALA A 41 3.54 -0.62 -2.55
CA ALA A 41 3.05 -0.35 -1.20
C ALA A 41 4.16 -0.52 -0.16
N ARG A 42 4.92 -1.61 -0.21
CA ARG A 42 6.08 -1.85 0.68
C ARG A 42 7.17 -0.79 0.52
N ALA A 43 7.45 -0.33 -0.71
CA ALA A 43 8.43 0.72 -0.93
C ALA A 43 8.00 2.06 -0.32
N ILE A 44 6.70 2.38 -0.39
CA ILE A 44 6.12 3.57 0.25
C ILE A 44 6.19 3.44 1.78
N GLU A 45 5.80 2.29 2.37
CA GLU A 45 5.90 2.03 3.80
C GLU A 45 7.33 2.23 4.30
N GLN A 46 8.30 1.62 3.63
CA GLN A 46 9.71 1.75 3.97
C GLN A 46 10.17 3.21 3.89
N SER A 47 9.78 3.94 2.85
CA SER A 47 10.11 5.37 2.70
C SER A 47 9.54 6.24 3.83
N ILE A 48 8.33 5.93 4.32
CA ILE A 48 7.72 6.64 5.45
C ILE A 48 8.50 6.33 6.74
N VAL A 49 8.85 5.07 6.98
CA VAL A 49 9.66 4.66 8.14
C VAL A 49 11.03 5.35 8.13
N GLU A 50 11.73 5.33 6.99
CA GLU A 50 13.07 5.91 6.86
C GLU A 50 13.08 7.43 7.09
N ARG A 51 12.04 8.13 6.63
CA ARG A 51 11.97 9.59 6.72
C ARG A 51 11.41 10.09 8.04
N GLN A 52 10.52 9.35 8.65
CA GLN A 52 9.70 9.84 9.78
C GLN A 52 9.66 8.88 10.99
N GLY A 53 10.20 7.67 10.86
CA GLY A 53 10.14 6.67 11.93
C GLY A 53 8.72 6.13 12.20
N ILE A 54 7.79 6.31 11.25
CA ILE A 54 6.38 5.97 11.43
C ILE A 54 6.06 4.70 10.67
N HIS A 55 5.52 3.69 11.36
CA HIS A 55 5.00 2.48 10.72
C HIS A 55 3.55 2.71 10.28
N THR A 56 3.28 2.43 9.00
CA THR A 56 1.96 2.56 8.37
C THR A 56 1.66 1.30 7.58
N ALA A 57 0.39 1.05 7.31
CA ALA A 57 -0.03 0.06 6.32
C ALA A 57 -0.45 0.80 5.04
N VAL A 58 0.23 0.52 3.93
CA VAL A 58 -0.06 1.18 2.64
C VAL A 58 -0.89 0.25 1.76
N SER A 59 -1.93 0.81 1.16
CA SER A 59 -2.77 0.15 0.17
C SER A 59 -2.80 0.97 -1.11
N CYS A 60 -2.56 0.31 -2.24
CA CYS A 60 -2.66 0.90 -3.57
C CYS A 60 -3.80 0.22 -4.35
N PRO A 61 -4.42 0.90 -5.33
CA PRO A 61 -5.45 0.30 -6.17
C PRO A 61 -4.89 -0.91 -6.93
N PRO A 62 -5.68 -1.98 -7.12
CA PRO A 62 -5.23 -3.17 -7.81
C PRO A 62 -5.07 -2.92 -9.31
N GLY A 63 -4.00 -3.45 -9.89
CA GLY A 63 -3.82 -3.60 -11.33
C GLY A 63 -3.81 -2.32 -12.18
N PRO A 64 -3.20 -1.20 -11.74
CA PRO A 64 -3.01 -0.08 -12.66
C PRO A 64 -2.19 -0.54 -13.87
N PRO A 65 -2.51 -0.07 -15.08
CA PRO A 65 -1.78 -0.44 -16.28
C PRO A 65 -0.37 0.13 -16.25
N GLU A 66 0.63 -0.63 -16.70
CA GLU A 66 2.00 -0.13 -16.88
C GLU A 66 2.05 0.84 -18.07
N THR A 67 1.59 2.05 -17.85
CA THR A 67 1.52 3.10 -18.88
C THR A 67 2.16 4.38 -18.37
N ALA A 68 3.15 4.87 -19.12
CA ALA A 68 3.84 6.12 -18.77
C ALA A 68 2.85 7.28 -18.59
N GLY A 69 2.99 8.00 -17.48
CA GLY A 69 2.11 9.11 -17.09
C GLY A 69 0.82 8.71 -16.39
N TYR A 70 0.53 7.42 -16.23
CA TYR A 70 -0.65 6.98 -15.49
C TYR A 70 -0.52 7.40 -14.02
N ARG A 71 -1.60 7.98 -13.48
CA ARG A 71 -1.65 8.51 -12.11
C ARG A 71 -2.66 7.75 -11.27
N PHE A 72 -2.28 7.46 -10.04
CA PHE A 72 -3.16 6.84 -9.05
C PHE A 72 -2.74 7.24 -7.64
N VAL A 73 -3.60 6.96 -6.67
CA VAL A 73 -3.37 7.32 -5.27
C VAL A 73 -3.29 6.05 -4.43
N CYS A 74 -2.23 5.91 -3.66
CA CYS A 74 -2.11 4.94 -2.58
C CYS A 74 -2.53 5.60 -1.27
N THR A 75 -3.00 4.80 -0.32
CA THR A 75 -3.42 5.27 1.00
C THR A 75 -2.54 4.65 2.07
N ALA A 76 -1.84 5.47 2.83
CA ALA A 76 -1.12 5.06 4.02
C ALA A 76 -2.04 5.21 5.24
N LYS A 77 -2.31 4.11 5.93
CA LYS A 77 -3.19 4.04 7.10
C LYS A 77 -2.37 4.20 8.36
N LEU A 78 -2.72 5.18 9.19
CA LEU A 78 -2.16 5.39 10.51
C LEU A 78 -3.04 4.71 11.57
N ALA A 79 -2.65 4.75 12.84
CA ALA A 79 -3.54 4.29 13.93
C ALA A 79 -4.84 5.10 13.96
N VAL A 80 -4.74 6.41 13.65
CA VAL A 80 -5.89 7.30 13.43
C VAL A 80 -5.59 8.18 12.23
N GLY A 81 -6.51 8.20 11.27
CA GLY A 81 -6.40 8.94 10.03
C GLY A 81 -5.77 8.14 8.88
N SER A 82 -5.82 8.73 7.70
CA SER A 82 -5.28 8.16 6.47
C SER A 82 -4.60 9.24 5.66
N TYR A 83 -3.46 8.89 5.07
CA TYR A 83 -2.61 9.80 4.32
C TYR A 83 -2.54 9.41 2.85
N ALA A 84 -2.82 10.34 1.95
CA ALA A 84 -2.77 10.11 0.52
C ALA A 84 -1.33 10.21 -0.01
N VAL A 85 -0.95 9.25 -0.85
CA VAL A 85 0.33 9.21 -1.55
C VAL A 85 0.06 9.14 -3.04
N ASP A 86 0.36 10.23 -3.74
CA ASP A 86 0.23 10.31 -5.19
C ASP A 86 1.33 9.49 -5.86
N ALA A 87 0.96 8.65 -6.81
CA ALA A 87 1.85 7.82 -7.59
C ALA A 87 1.69 8.10 -9.08
N VAL A 88 2.80 8.17 -9.79
CA VAL A 88 2.83 8.41 -11.25
C VAL A 88 3.80 7.43 -11.89
N GLU A 89 3.35 6.68 -12.87
CA GLU A 89 4.23 5.84 -13.66
C GLU A 89 5.14 6.66 -14.56
N ILE A 90 6.45 6.38 -14.49
CA ILE A 90 7.46 7.10 -15.27
C ILE A 90 7.57 6.51 -16.67
N ASP A 91 7.42 5.20 -16.77
CA ASP A 91 7.53 4.46 -18.02
C ASP A 91 6.66 3.19 -18.01
N SER A 92 6.63 2.48 -19.14
CA SER A 92 5.91 1.21 -19.30
C SER A 92 6.65 -0.02 -18.76
N ARG A 93 7.60 0.18 -17.82
CA ARG A 93 8.39 -0.90 -17.19
C ARG A 93 8.14 -0.99 -15.69
N GLY A 94 7.05 -0.41 -15.22
CA GLY A 94 6.66 -0.44 -13.80
C GLY A 94 7.49 0.47 -12.89
N ARG A 95 8.26 1.45 -13.45
CA ARG A 95 8.92 2.46 -12.62
C ARG A 95 7.93 3.52 -12.18
N VAL A 96 7.80 3.71 -10.87
CA VAL A 96 6.84 4.64 -10.27
C VAL A 96 7.59 5.68 -9.46
N ARG A 97 7.19 6.95 -9.61
CA ARG A 97 7.53 8.04 -8.70
C ARG A 97 6.34 8.28 -7.80
N TYR A 98 6.58 8.39 -6.51
CA TYR A 98 5.53 8.68 -5.53
C TYR A 98 5.94 9.79 -4.57
N ALA A 99 4.96 10.53 -4.10
CA ALA A 99 5.10 11.58 -3.10
C ALA A 99 3.79 11.71 -2.31
N GLY A 100 3.88 12.14 -1.08
CA GLY A 100 2.66 12.52 -0.35
C GLY A 100 1.99 13.74 -0.96
N ALA A 101 0.67 13.77 -0.96
CA ALA A 101 -0.12 14.91 -1.44
C ALA A 101 0.20 16.19 -0.66
N THR A 102 0.53 16.04 0.62
CA THR A 102 1.01 17.09 1.53
C THR A 102 2.15 16.53 2.38
N PRO A 103 2.94 17.34 3.11
CA PRO A 103 3.86 16.82 4.12
C PRO A 103 3.10 16.01 5.18
N LEU A 104 3.53 14.76 5.41
CA LEU A 104 2.93 13.92 6.46
C LEU A 104 3.28 14.53 7.83
N ARG A 105 2.27 14.91 8.58
CA ARG A 105 2.38 15.44 9.94
C ARG A 105 1.58 14.57 10.89
N VAL A 106 2.14 14.28 12.03
CA VAL A 106 1.51 13.46 13.07
C VAL A 106 1.56 14.16 14.42
N LEU A 107 0.51 13.97 15.20
CA LEU A 107 0.43 14.49 16.56
C LEU A 107 1.46 13.80 17.47
N ASP A 108 2.13 14.56 18.32
CA ASP A 108 2.93 14.00 19.41
C ASP A 108 1.98 13.50 20.52
N SER A 109 1.64 12.22 20.47
CA SER A 109 0.76 11.58 21.45
C SER A 109 1.24 11.76 22.89
N ARG A 110 2.56 11.81 23.14
CA ARG A 110 3.12 12.01 24.49
C ARG A 110 2.85 13.40 25.03
N VAL A 111 2.84 14.41 24.16
CA VAL A 111 2.48 15.78 24.58
C VAL A 111 1.02 15.82 24.99
N ILE A 112 0.15 15.20 24.19
CA ILE A 112 -1.30 15.13 24.45
C ILE A 112 -1.58 14.35 25.72
N GLU A 113 -0.96 13.19 25.92
CA GLU A 113 -1.08 12.36 27.10
C GLU A 113 -0.74 13.14 28.38
N ARG A 114 0.41 13.83 28.41
CA ARG A 114 0.82 14.67 29.54
C ARG A 114 -0.14 15.81 29.79
N ALA A 115 -0.65 16.47 28.75
CA ALA A 115 -1.61 17.55 28.89
C ALA A 115 -2.93 17.06 29.52
N ILE A 116 -3.44 15.91 29.08
CA ILE A 116 -4.63 15.27 29.64
C ILE A 116 -4.40 14.85 31.09
N GLU A 117 -3.24 14.21 31.39
CA GLU A 117 -2.88 13.82 32.76
C GLU A 117 -2.84 15.02 33.72
N HIS A 118 -2.27 16.14 33.26
CA HIS A 118 -2.20 17.37 34.05
C HIS A 118 -3.60 17.93 34.32
N ASP A 119 -4.48 18.02 33.32
CA ASP A 119 -5.85 18.52 33.48
C ASP A 119 -6.68 17.61 34.41
N LEU A 120 -6.59 16.29 34.23
CA LEU A 120 -7.30 15.31 35.06
C LEU A 120 -6.82 15.31 36.53
N ARG A 121 -5.54 15.53 36.75
CA ARG A 121 -4.96 15.61 38.12
C ARG A 121 -5.51 16.80 38.88
N GLY A 122 -5.64 17.95 38.23
CA GLY A 122 -6.23 19.16 38.82
C GLY A 122 -7.71 19.00 39.18
N ARG A 123 -8.47 18.17 38.48
CA ARG A 123 -9.93 18.03 38.65
C ARG A 123 -10.38 16.85 39.48
N ARG A 124 -9.63 15.74 39.52
CA ARG A 124 -10.14 14.45 40.03
C ARG A 124 -9.24 13.71 41.04
N GLY A 125 -8.15 14.31 41.46
CA GLY A 125 -7.30 13.68 42.50
C GLY A 125 -6.24 12.73 41.93
N PRO A 126 -5.99 11.55 42.49
CA PRO A 126 -4.73 10.83 42.34
C PRO A 126 -4.29 10.55 40.93
N ALA A 127 -2.98 10.38 40.73
CA ALA A 127 -2.31 10.19 39.45
C ALA A 127 -3.02 9.20 38.54
N MET A 128 -3.30 9.66 37.32
CA MET A 128 -3.84 8.86 36.22
C MET A 128 -2.77 8.75 35.12
N THR A 129 -2.70 7.63 34.48
CA THR A 129 -1.88 7.43 33.27
C THR A 129 -2.79 7.46 32.07
N VAL A 130 -2.43 8.26 31.09
CA VAL A 130 -3.18 8.35 29.81
C VAL A 130 -2.38 7.69 28.72
N VAL A 131 -3.06 6.92 27.88
CA VAL A 131 -2.48 6.28 26.68
C VAL A 131 -3.36 6.63 25.49
N CYS A 132 -2.75 7.25 24.50
CA CYS A 132 -3.38 7.60 23.24
C CYS A 132 -2.92 6.66 22.10
N PRO A 133 -3.74 6.48 21.06
CA PRO A 133 -3.28 5.82 19.85
C PRO A 133 -2.12 6.60 19.21
N ALA A 134 -1.22 5.89 18.55
CA ALA A 134 -0.12 6.49 17.79
C ALA A 134 0.28 5.59 16.62
N PRO A 135 0.58 6.14 15.45
CA PRO A 135 0.54 7.56 15.07
C PRO A 135 -0.87 8.08 14.77
N VAL A 136 -1.15 9.32 15.08
CA VAL A 136 -2.38 10.05 14.76
C VAL A 136 -2.06 11.12 13.74
N LEU A 137 -2.79 11.16 12.62
CA LEU A 137 -2.61 12.20 11.59
C LEU A 137 -2.99 13.57 12.16
N GLU A 138 -2.19 14.58 11.86
CA GLU A 138 -2.48 15.97 12.20
C GLU A 138 -3.45 16.55 11.17
N GLU A 139 -4.74 16.49 11.47
CA GLU A 139 -5.82 16.91 10.58
C GLU A 139 -6.97 17.54 11.37
N ALA A 140 -7.38 18.74 10.99
CA ALA A 140 -8.46 19.47 11.67
C ALA A 140 -9.78 18.67 11.65
N GLY A 141 -10.41 18.54 12.82
CA GLY A 141 -11.65 17.79 13.01
C GLY A 141 -11.45 16.31 13.27
N LEU A 142 -10.23 15.76 13.13
CA LEU A 142 -9.95 14.37 13.41
C LEU A 142 -10.13 14.08 14.91
N ALA A 143 -10.98 13.10 15.23
CA ALA A 143 -11.26 12.70 16.60
C ALA A 143 -10.70 11.30 16.89
N PHE A 144 -10.17 11.14 18.08
CA PHE A 144 -9.68 9.85 18.58
C PHE A 144 -9.92 9.69 20.07
N THR A 145 -9.80 8.47 20.57
CA THR A 145 -10.04 8.15 21.97
C THR A 145 -8.76 7.70 22.64
N CYS A 146 -8.36 8.42 23.70
CA CYS A 146 -7.33 8.00 24.64
C CYS A 146 -7.95 7.23 25.81
N THR A 147 -7.17 6.41 26.50
CA THR A 147 -7.60 5.68 27.68
C THR A 147 -6.90 6.24 28.91
N ALA A 148 -7.68 6.83 29.84
CA ALA A 148 -7.18 7.25 31.13
C ALA A 148 -7.34 6.11 32.14
N ARG A 149 -6.24 5.69 32.77
CA ARG A 149 -6.17 4.58 33.75
C ARG A 149 -5.88 5.10 35.14
N SER A 150 -6.63 4.60 36.11
CA SER A 150 -6.42 4.85 37.54
C SER A 150 -6.57 3.55 38.32
N ARG A 151 -6.31 3.60 39.66
CA ARG A 151 -6.61 2.46 40.54
C ARG A 151 -8.09 2.10 40.62
N ARG A 152 -9.00 3.02 40.18
CA ARG A 152 -10.46 2.82 40.20
C ARG A 152 -11.01 2.31 38.87
N GLY A 153 -10.17 2.15 37.85
CA GLY A 153 -10.59 1.68 36.52
C GLY A 153 -10.03 2.48 35.36
N GLN A 154 -10.62 2.26 34.21
CA GLN A 154 -10.26 2.91 32.95
C GLN A 154 -11.44 3.73 32.45
N ASN A 155 -11.16 4.91 31.91
CA ASN A 155 -12.16 5.78 31.30
C ASN A 155 -11.69 6.26 29.94
N PRO A 156 -12.57 6.31 28.92
CA PRO A 156 -12.26 6.89 27.63
C PRO A 156 -12.21 8.42 27.73
N VAL A 157 -11.30 9.02 27.01
CA VAL A 157 -11.14 10.47 26.87
C VAL A 157 -11.13 10.78 25.37
N VAL A 158 -12.15 11.48 24.90
CA VAL A 158 -12.25 11.87 23.49
C VAL A 158 -11.41 13.13 23.26
N VAL A 159 -10.55 13.06 22.26
CA VAL A 159 -9.69 14.15 21.82
C VAL A 159 -10.04 14.48 20.38
N THR A 160 -10.20 15.76 20.08
CA THR A 160 -10.46 16.25 18.72
C THR A 160 -9.41 17.29 18.36
N GLU A 161 -8.76 17.11 17.23
CA GLU A 161 -7.88 18.13 16.70
C GLU A 161 -8.68 19.29 16.12
N THR A 162 -8.28 20.54 16.42
CA THR A 162 -9.11 21.71 16.11
C THR A 162 -8.68 22.46 14.85
N ASN A 163 -7.39 22.41 14.49
CA ASN A 163 -6.86 23.32 13.47
C ASN A 163 -5.81 22.73 12.52
N GLY A 164 -5.53 21.43 12.58
CA GLY A 164 -4.49 20.81 11.75
C GLY A 164 -3.04 21.23 12.09
N ASN A 165 -2.83 21.80 13.27
CA ASN A 165 -1.53 22.27 13.78
C ASN A 165 -1.20 21.72 15.17
N GLY A 166 -1.78 20.58 15.52
CA GLY A 166 -1.55 19.94 16.80
C GLY A 166 -2.34 20.50 17.99
N SER A 167 -3.22 21.49 17.77
CA SER A 167 -4.10 21.98 18.83
C SER A 167 -5.26 21.04 19.01
N VAL A 168 -5.49 20.58 20.24
CA VAL A 168 -6.52 19.60 20.55
C VAL A 168 -7.53 20.11 21.59
N LYS A 169 -8.78 19.70 21.43
CA LYS A 169 -9.83 19.83 22.44
C LYS A 169 -10.08 18.47 23.08
N VAL A 170 -10.08 18.46 24.41
CA VAL A 170 -10.32 17.25 25.20
C VAL A 170 -11.73 17.27 25.78
N VAL A 171 -12.50 16.22 25.54
CA VAL A 171 -13.83 16.02 26.13
C VAL A 171 -13.78 14.77 26.99
N GLY A 172 -13.68 14.94 28.31
CA GLY A 172 -13.84 13.84 29.25
C GLY A 172 -15.31 13.55 29.53
N ARG A 173 -15.70 12.29 29.49
CA ARG A 173 -16.99 11.85 30.09
C ARG A 173 -16.83 11.53 31.55
#